data_756e24fe468e57ddcbd5a042f2df2636
#
_entry.id   756e24fe468e57ddcbd5a042f2df2636
#
_cell.length_a   1.000
_cell.length_b   1.000
_cell.length_c   1.000
_cell.angle_alpha   90.00
_cell.angle_beta   90.00
_cell.angle_gamma   90.00
#
_symmetry.space_group_name_H-M   'P 1'
#
loop_
_entity.id
_entity.type
_entity.pdbx_description
1 polymer ?
#
loop_
_entity_poly.entity_id
_entity_poly.type
_entity_poly.pdbx_seq_one_letter_code
_entity_poly.pdbx_strand_id
1 'polypeptide(L)'
;ENERKNLAELVVKEGAAENGDTVVIDFVGSVDGVEFDGGKGENHSLELGSGQFIPGFEDQLVGAKAGDEVEVKVTFPEDYQATDLAGKAAVFVTKVNEVKAKEVPALDDELAKDLDDEVETLDELKAKYRKELEAAKEIAYDDAVEGAALDLAVENAEIVELPAEMVEDEVHRAMNEFMGNMQRQGISPDMYFQITGTTQEDLHKQYEAEAESRTKTNLVIEA
;
A
#
# COMPACT_ATOMS: atom_id res chain seq x y z
N GLU A 1 13.42 -0.22 -12.25
CA GLU A 1 12.43 0.82 -12.62
C GLU A 1 11.70 1.39 -11.41
N ASN A 2 11.28 0.56 -10.45
CA ASN A 2 10.59 1.06 -9.25
C ASN A 2 11.53 1.94 -8.40
N GLU A 3 12.76 1.49 -8.17
CA GLU A 3 13.78 2.26 -7.45
C GLU A 3 14.07 3.60 -8.14
N ARG A 4 14.20 3.59 -9.46
CA ARG A 4 14.39 4.78 -10.27
C ARG A 4 13.25 5.80 -10.10
N LYS A 5 12.01 5.33 -10.04
CA LYS A 5 10.83 6.20 -9.79
C LYS A 5 10.83 6.78 -8.38
N ASN A 6 11.34 6.03 -7.39
CA ASN A 6 11.45 6.49 -6.02
C ASN A 6 12.47 7.62 -5.85
N LEU A 7 13.50 7.66 -6.72
CA LEU A 7 14.51 8.70 -6.77
C LEU A 7 14.12 9.90 -7.66
N ALA A 8 12.89 9.94 -8.18
CA ALA A 8 12.44 11.05 -9.00
C ALA A 8 12.37 12.35 -8.21
N GLU A 9 12.96 13.40 -8.75
CA GLU A 9 12.94 14.74 -8.19
C GLU A 9 11.87 15.60 -8.86
N LEU A 10 11.30 16.53 -8.08
CA LEU A 10 10.36 17.52 -8.60
C LEU A 10 11.12 18.77 -9.06
N VAL A 11 11.22 18.94 -10.36
CA VAL A 11 11.91 20.06 -10.99
C VAL A 11 10.91 21.07 -11.53
N VAL A 12 11.13 22.36 -11.26
CA VAL A 12 10.28 23.43 -11.78
C VAL A 12 10.27 23.41 -13.32
N LYS A 13 9.08 23.35 -13.89
CA LYS A 13 8.83 23.28 -15.33
C LYS A 13 8.32 24.63 -15.84
N GLU A 14 9.03 25.24 -16.79
CA GLU A 14 8.54 26.40 -17.53
C GLU A 14 7.62 25.93 -18.67
N GLY A 15 6.38 25.59 -18.36
CA GLY A 15 5.47 25.06 -19.37
C GLY A 15 4.07 24.85 -18.82
N ALA A 16 3.20 24.31 -19.68
CA ALA A 16 1.88 23.91 -19.26
C ALA A 16 1.94 22.63 -18.41
N ALA A 17 1.11 22.55 -17.40
CA ALA A 17 0.98 21.37 -16.55
C ALA A 17 0.40 20.20 -17.35
N GLU A 18 0.98 19.04 -17.18
CA GLU A 18 0.54 17.78 -17.79
C GLU A 18 0.12 16.80 -16.69
N ASN A 19 -0.58 15.74 -17.08
CA ASN A 19 -0.95 14.67 -16.15
C ASN A 19 0.32 13.98 -15.60
N GLY A 20 0.43 13.87 -14.27
CA GLY A 20 1.63 13.41 -13.57
C GLY A 20 2.57 14.50 -13.08
N ASP A 21 2.37 15.77 -13.53
CA ASP A 21 3.08 16.91 -12.96
C ASP A 21 2.49 17.27 -11.59
N THR A 22 3.32 17.89 -10.74
CA THR A 22 2.87 18.46 -9.47
C THR A 22 2.69 19.97 -9.61
N VAL A 23 1.49 20.47 -9.35
CA VAL A 23 1.21 21.89 -9.32
C VAL A 23 1.18 22.39 -7.87
N VAL A 24 1.76 23.55 -7.63
CA VAL A 24 1.62 24.27 -6.36
C VAL A 24 0.54 25.33 -6.55
N ILE A 25 -0.57 25.20 -5.82
CA ILE A 25 -1.77 26.00 -6.01
C ILE A 25 -2.23 26.69 -4.74
N ASP A 26 -2.83 27.87 -4.95
CA ASP A 26 -3.72 28.48 -3.97
C ASP A 26 -5.14 28.33 -4.49
N PHE A 27 -6.07 27.95 -3.65
CA PHE A 27 -7.46 27.79 -4.08
C PHE A 27 -8.43 28.30 -3.03
N VAL A 28 -9.57 28.81 -3.51
CA VAL A 28 -10.72 29.22 -2.69
C VAL A 28 -11.98 28.66 -3.32
N GLY A 29 -12.65 27.76 -2.60
CA GLY A 29 -13.89 27.12 -3.02
C GLY A 29 -15.13 27.83 -2.48
N SER A 30 -16.15 27.87 -3.31
CA SER A 30 -17.48 28.40 -2.95
C SER A 30 -18.60 27.52 -3.48
N VAL A 31 -19.69 27.43 -2.72
CA VAL A 31 -20.95 26.80 -3.11
C VAL A 31 -22.01 27.90 -3.11
N ASP A 32 -22.71 28.08 -4.22
CA ASP A 32 -23.70 29.17 -4.42
C ASP A 32 -23.13 30.58 -4.12
N GLY A 33 -21.81 30.77 -4.37
CA GLY A 33 -21.10 32.03 -4.13
C GLY A 33 -20.70 32.27 -2.67
N VAL A 34 -20.86 31.31 -1.80
CA VAL A 34 -20.47 31.38 -0.38
C VAL A 34 -19.28 30.45 -0.13
N GLU A 35 -18.20 30.99 0.41
CA GLU A 35 -17.04 30.20 0.83
C GLU A 35 -17.44 29.21 1.95
N PHE A 36 -16.82 28.03 1.98
CA PHE A 36 -17.08 27.01 2.98
C PHE A 36 -15.80 26.59 3.70
N ASP A 37 -15.95 26.08 4.92
CA ASP A 37 -14.82 25.60 5.73
C ASP A 37 -14.13 24.42 5.05
N GLY A 38 -12.78 24.49 4.96
CA GLY A 38 -11.97 23.50 4.25
C GLY A 38 -11.88 23.72 2.74
N GLY A 39 -12.58 24.72 2.19
CA GLY A 39 -12.53 25.07 0.77
C GLY A 39 -11.33 25.95 0.36
N LYS A 40 -10.47 26.35 1.31
CA LYS A 40 -9.32 27.23 1.04
C LYS A 40 -8.00 26.53 1.36
N GLY A 41 -7.02 26.67 0.46
CA GLY A 41 -5.64 26.23 0.66
C GLY A 41 -4.66 27.20 0.01
N GLU A 42 -3.48 27.35 0.59
CA GLU A 42 -2.39 28.16 0.08
C GLU A 42 -1.12 27.29 -0.07
N ASN A 43 -0.39 27.45 -1.15
CA ASN A 43 0.82 26.69 -1.49
C ASN A 43 0.62 25.16 -1.39
N HIS A 44 -0.54 24.67 -1.77
CA HIS A 44 -0.85 23.26 -1.74
C HIS A 44 -0.22 22.55 -2.94
N SER A 45 0.56 21.49 -2.67
CA SER A 45 1.15 20.66 -3.73
C SER A 45 0.17 19.57 -4.13
N LEU A 46 -0.20 19.52 -5.39
CA LEU A 46 -1.14 18.57 -5.97
C LEU A 46 -0.54 17.89 -7.19
N GLU A 47 -0.42 16.57 -7.17
CA GLU A 47 -0.05 15.77 -8.34
C GLU A 47 -1.29 15.58 -9.22
N LEU A 48 -1.23 16.04 -10.48
CA LEU A 48 -2.35 15.93 -11.42
C LEU A 48 -2.55 14.48 -11.86
N GLY A 49 -3.78 13.98 -11.70
CA GLY A 49 -4.14 12.60 -11.97
C GLY A 49 -3.98 11.66 -10.79
N SER A 50 -3.65 12.18 -9.60
CA SER A 50 -3.55 11.38 -8.37
C SER A 50 -4.91 10.98 -7.80
N GLY A 51 -5.97 11.71 -8.12
CA GLY A 51 -7.30 11.52 -7.56
C GLY A 51 -7.43 11.97 -6.10
N GLN A 52 -6.52 12.81 -5.61
CA GLN A 52 -6.56 13.35 -4.24
C GLN A 52 -7.66 14.38 -4.05
N PHE A 53 -7.99 15.09 -5.12
CA PHE A 53 -9.05 16.08 -5.12
C PHE A 53 -10.36 15.53 -5.68
N ILE A 54 -11.42 16.32 -5.56
CA ILE A 54 -12.74 15.99 -6.07
C ILE A 54 -12.65 15.65 -7.57
N PRO A 55 -13.36 14.61 -8.06
CA PRO A 55 -13.33 14.22 -9.46
C PRO A 55 -13.58 15.39 -10.41
N GLY A 56 -12.70 15.55 -11.41
CA GLY A 56 -12.77 16.62 -12.40
C GLY A 56 -12.09 17.94 -11.97
N PHE A 57 -11.52 18.01 -10.76
CA PHE A 57 -10.74 19.17 -10.33
C PHE A 57 -9.36 19.21 -11.01
N GLU A 58 -8.63 18.10 -10.91
CA GLU A 58 -7.26 17.97 -11.43
C GLU A 58 -7.23 18.08 -12.96
N ASP A 59 -8.22 17.52 -13.65
CA ASP A 59 -8.34 17.55 -15.10
C ASP A 59 -8.43 18.98 -15.68
N GLN A 60 -9.07 19.90 -14.94
CA GLN A 60 -9.22 21.28 -15.36
C GLN A 60 -7.96 22.14 -15.16
N LEU A 61 -6.98 21.64 -14.39
CA LEU A 61 -5.67 22.27 -14.20
C LEU A 61 -4.64 21.80 -15.23
N VAL A 62 -4.94 20.71 -15.96
CA VAL A 62 -4.08 20.27 -17.07
C VAL A 62 -4.07 21.34 -18.15
N GLY A 63 -2.87 21.77 -18.55
CA GLY A 63 -2.65 22.85 -19.51
C GLY A 63 -2.43 24.22 -18.89
N ALA A 64 -2.68 24.41 -17.60
CA ALA A 64 -2.40 25.66 -16.89
C ALA A 64 -0.89 25.85 -16.69
N LYS A 65 -0.47 27.10 -16.56
CA LYS A 65 0.93 27.50 -16.35
C LYS A 65 1.09 28.21 -15.00
N ALA A 66 2.32 28.29 -14.55
CA ALA A 66 2.65 29.11 -13.39
C ALA A 66 2.20 30.56 -13.60
N GLY A 67 1.45 31.10 -12.65
CA GLY A 67 0.85 32.43 -12.68
C GLY A 67 -0.60 32.45 -13.18
N ASP A 68 -1.11 31.39 -13.78
CA ASP A 68 -2.49 31.33 -14.26
C ASP A 68 -3.49 31.23 -13.09
N GLU A 69 -4.65 31.85 -13.30
CA GLU A 69 -5.81 31.72 -12.43
C GLU A 69 -6.91 30.97 -13.20
N VAL A 70 -7.32 29.83 -12.67
CA VAL A 70 -8.27 28.90 -13.30
C VAL A 70 -9.52 28.79 -12.43
N GLU A 71 -10.68 29.00 -13.03
CA GLU A 71 -11.96 28.73 -12.38
C GLU A 71 -12.36 27.26 -12.59
N VAL A 72 -12.18 26.44 -11.56
CA VAL A 72 -12.47 25.00 -11.58
C VAL A 72 -13.89 24.76 -11.09
N LYS A 73 -14.72 24.12 -11.92
CA LYS A 73 -16.11 23.81 -11.62
C LYS A 73 -16.27 22.31 -11.42
N VAL A 74 -16.69 21.90 -10.23
CA VAL A 74 -16.86 20.48 -9.87
C VAL A 74 -18.14 20.29 -9.09
N THR A 75 -18.58 19.03 -8.99
CA THR A 75 -19.70 18.63 -8.13
C THR A 75 -19.18 17.65 -7.10
N PHE A 76 -19.46 17.90 -5.84
CA PHE A 76 -19.12 16.98 -4.76
C PHE A 76 -19.82 15.63 -4.96
N PRO A 77 -19.14 14.50 -4.74
CA PRO A 77 -19.79 13.18 -4.72
C PRO A 77 -20.96 13.12 -3.73
N GLU A 78 -21.96 12.29 -4.02
CA GLU A 78 -23.13 12.12 -3.12
C GLU A 78 -22.76 11.51 -1.77
N ASP A 79 -21.68 10.73 -1.73
CA ASP A 79 -21.11 10.07 -0.56
C ASP A 79 -19.98 10.86 0.12
N TYR A 80 -19.89 12.17 -0.17
CA TYR A 80 -18.85 13.02 0.42
C TYR A 80 -18.99 13.13 1.93
N GLN A 81 -17.89 13.06 2.66
CA GLN A 81 -17.89 13.02 4.14
C GLN A 81 -18.61 14.22 4.78
N ALA A 82 -18.48 15.41 4.20
CA ALA A 82 -19.24 16.57 4.62
C ALA A 82 -20.62 16.56 3.97
N THR A 83 -21.63 16.11 4.70
CA THR A 83 -23.01 15.96 4.22
C THR A 83 -23.63 17.26 3.71
N ASP A 84 -23.16 18.40 4.23
CA ASP A 84 -23.60 19.73 3.81
C ASP A 84 -23.11 20.12 2.42
N LEU A 85 -22.07 19.44 1.90
CA LEU A 85 -21.46 19.66 0.58
C LEU A 85 -21.84 18.56 -0.42
N ALA A 86 -22.25 17.39 0.05
CA ALA A 86 -22.56 16.22 -0.79
C ALA A 86 -23.55 16.58 -1.90
N GLY A 87 -23.23 16.21 -3.15
CA GLY A 87 -24.04 16.45 -4.34
C GLY A 87 -24.11 17.91 -4.80
N LYS A 88 -23.47 18.87 -4.10
CA LYS A 88 -23.50 20.28 -4.49
C LYS A 88 -22.44 20.64 -5.52
N ALA A 89 -22.82 21.56 -6.41
CA ALA A 89 -21.88 22.18 -7.35
C ALA A 89 -21.03 23.22 -6.61
N ALA A 90 -19.72 23.17 -6.81
CA ALA A 90 -18.76 24.10 -6.24
C ALA A 90 -17.92 24.74 -7.34
N VAL A 91 -17.48 25.95 -7.08
CA VAL A 91 -16.56 26.70 -7.93
C VAL A 91 -15.33 27.02 -7.10
N PHE A 92 -14.15 26.64 -7.62
CA PHE A 92 -12.88 26.95 -7.00
C PHE A 92 -12.13 27.96 -7.89
N VAL A 93 -11.77 29.09 -7.33
CA VAL A 93 -10.80 30.00 -7.95
C VAL A 93 -9.43 29.49 -7.54
N THR A 94 -8.69 28.99 -8.50
CA THR A 94 -7.41 28.30 -8.28
C THR A 94 -6.29 29.05 -9.00
N LYS A 95 -5.31 29.52 -8.25
CA LYS A 95 -4.11 30.14 -8.78
C LYS A 95 -2.98 29.12 -8.79
N VAL A 96 -2.35 28.93 -9.94
CA VAL A 96 -1.18 28.06 -10.09
C VAL A 96 0.08 28.89 -9.79
N ASN A 97 0.75 28.59 -8.68
CA ASN A 97 1.98 29.29 -8.28
C ASN A 97 3.20 28.70 -9.00
N GLU A 98 3.30 27.38 -9.08
CA GLU A 98 4.40 26.66 -9.73
C GLU A 98 3.88 25.40 -10.42
N VAL A 99 4.56 25.00 -11.49
CA VAL A 99 4.40 23.68 -12.12
C VAL A 99 5.72 22.95 -11.97
N LYS A 100 5.69 21.72 -11.47
CA LYS A 100 6.86 20.87 -11.29
C LYS A 100 6.66 19.56 -12.03
N ALA A 101 7.61 19.23 -12.90
CA ALA A 101 7.67 17.92 -13.54
C ALA A 101 8.43 16.94 -12.67
N LYS A 102 7.99 15.69 -12.67
CA LYS A 102 8.69 14.59 -12.02
C LYS A 102 9.80 14.09 -12.93
N GLU A 103 11.02 14.54 -12.67
CA GLU A 103 12.19 14.11 -13.43
C GLU A 103 12.75 12.82 -12.84
N VAL A 104 12.67 11.76 -13.63
CA VAL A 104 13.18 10.44 -13.25
C VAL A 104 14.64 10.36 -13.68
N PRO A 105 15.59 10.01 -12.79
CA PRO A 105 17.01 9.90 -13.14
C PRO A 105 17.27 9.05 -14.38
N ALA A 106 18.30 9.34 -15.12
CA ALA A 106 18.70 8.51 -16.26
C ALA A 106 19.06 7.08 -15.80
N LEU A 107 18.94 6.11 -16.70
CA LEU A 107 19.31 4.73 -16.40
C LEU A 107 20.77 4.51 -16.78
N ASP A 108 21.68 4.98 -15.93
CA ASP A 108 23.12 5.02 -16.15
C ASP A 108 23.91 4.55 -14.91
N ASP A 109 25.24 4.69 -14.98
CA ASP A 109 26.13 4.25 -13.91
C ASP A 109 26.10 5.18 -12.69
N GLU A 110 25.64 6.44 -12.82
CA GLU A 110 25.45 7.35 -11.68
C GLU A 110 24.28 6.85 -10.85
N LEU A 111 23.16 6.51 -11.47
CA LEU A 111 22.01 5.91 -10.79
C LEU A 111 22.41 4.60 -10.07
N ALA A 112 23.30 3.80 -10.66
CA ALA A 112 23.74 2.57 -10.00
C ALA A 112 24.48 2.85 -8.69
N LYS A 113 25.35 3.85 -8.67
CA LYS A 113 26.08 4.29 -7.47
C LYS A 113 25.19 4.93 -6.42
N ASP A 114 24.17 5.67 -6.85
CA ASP A 114 23.19 6.28 -5.93
C ASP A 114 22.32 5.22 -5.24
N LEU A 115 22.08 4.09 -5.89
CA LEU A 115 21.28 2.99 -5.35
C LEU A 115 22.08 2.02 -4.49
N ASP A 116 23.37 1.86 -4.78
CA ASP A 116 24.22 0.86 -4.13
C ASP A 116 25.69 1.26 -4.20
N ASP A 117 26.27 1.60 -3.05
CA ASP A 117 27.68 2.03 -2.91
C ASP A 117 28.70 0.93 -3.26
N GLU A 118 28.27 -0.33 -3.38
CA GLU A 118 29.14 -1.47 -3.69
C GLU A 118 29.28 -1.72 -5.20
N VAL A 119 28.53 -1.00 -6.05
CA VAL A 119 28.56 -1.15 -7.49
C VAL A 119 29.04 0.13 -8.19
N GLU A 120 29.73 -0.01 -9.30
CA GLU A 120 30.23 1.13 -10.08
C GLU A 120 29.46 1.32 -11.38
N THR A 121 28.79 0.28 -11.86
CA THR A 121 28.09 0.30 -13.15
C THR A 121 26.68 -0.24 -13.06
N LEU A 122 25.82 0.22 -13.97
CA LEU A 122 24.45 -0.28 -14.10
C LEU A 122 24.38 -1.79 -14.37
N ASP A 123 25.36 -2.33 -15.09
CA ASP A 123 25.39 -3.76 -15.40
C ASP A 123 25.78 -4.59 -14.17
N GLU A 124 26.65 -4.08 -13.30
CA GLU A 124 26.93 -4.71 -12.00
C GLU A 124 25.70 -4.70 -11.10
N LEU A 125 24.98 -3.57 -11.03
CA LEU A 125 23.73 -3.48 -10.26
C LEU A 125 22.68 -4.49 -10.76
N LYS A 126 22.52 -4.59 -12.09
CA LYS A 126 21.60 -5.59 -12.69
C LYS A 126 22.04 -7.02 -12.39
N ALA A 127 23.34 -7.29 -12.41
CA ALA A 127 23.87 -8.62 -12.09
C ALA A 127 23.65 -8.98 -10.61
N LYS A 128 23.84 -8.01 -9.69
CA LYS A 128 23.54 -8.17 -8.25
C LYS A 128 22.08 -8.50 -8.02
N TYR A 129 21.16 -7.68 -8.52
CA TYR A 129 19.72 -7.93 -8.37
C TYR A 129 19.27 -9.25 -9.02
N ARG A 130 19.83 -9.61 -10.17
CA ARG A 130 19.54 -10.90 -10.79
C ARG A 130 19.93 -12.05 -9.88
N LYS A 131 21.13 -12.00 -9.32
CA LYS A 131 21.64 -13.03 -8.40
C LYS A 131 20.76 -13.15 -7.14
N GLU A 132 20.35 -12.01 -6.57
CA GLU A 132 19.47 -11.98 -5.40
C GLU A 132 18.09 -12.57 -5.72
N LEU A 133 17.50 -12.21 -6.87
CA LEU A 133 16.22 -12.73 -7.31
C LEU A 133 16.28 -14.22 -7.66
N GLU A 134 17.38 -14.69 -8.26
CA GLU A 134 17.62 -16.12 -8.54
C GLU A 134 17.72 -16.91 -7.23
N ALA A 135 18.48 -16.40 -6.24
CA ALA A 135 18.59 -17.04 -4.92
C ALA A 135 17.25 -17.06 -4.17
N ALA A 136 16.52 -15.95 -4.18
CA ALA A 136 15.19 -15.88 -3.57
C ALA A 136 14.21 -16.85 -4.25
N LYS A 137 14.28 -16.97 -5.57
CA LYS A 137 13.45 -17.91 -6.35
C LYS A 137 13.79 -19.36 -6.04
N GLU A 138 15.09 -19.68 -5.88
CA GLU A 138 15.54 -21.03 -5.52
C GLU A 138 15.00 -21.43 -4.14
N ILE A 139 15.14 -20.56 -3.13
CA ILE A 139 14.58 -20.77 -1.79
C ILE A 139 13.06 -20.99 -1.87
N ALA A 140 12.33 -20.11 -2.55
CA ALA A 140 10.88 -20.21 -2.69
C ALA A 140 10.45 -21.50 -3.43
N TYR A 141 11.27 -21.96 -4.38
CA TYR A 141 11.02 -23.23 -5.09
C TYR A 141 11.23 -24.42 -4.16
N ASP A 142 12.33 -24.44 -3.40
CA ASP A 142 12.62 -25.53 -2.45
C ASP A 142 11.55 -25.60 -1.37
N ASP A 143 11.14 -24.47 -0.79
CA ASP A 143 10.04 -24.39 0.18
C ASP A 143 8.72 -24.91 -0.39
N ALA A 144 8.42 -24.56 -1.66
CA ALA A 144 7.19 -25.03 -2.32
C ALA A 144 7.24 -26.56 -2.60
N VAL A 145 8.40 -27.09 -2.97
CA VAL A 145 8.60 -28.53 -3.18
C VAL A 145 8.50 -29.28 -1.86
N GLU A 146 9.12 -28.78 -0.80
CA GLU A 146 9.03 -29.35 0.54
C GLU A 146 7.58 -29.37 1.05
N GLY A 147 6.87 -28.24 0.93
CA GLY A 147 5.47 -28.14 1.29
C GLY A 147 4.60 -29.14 0.52
N ALA A 148 4.76 -29.19 -0.81
CA ALA A 148 4.00 -30.15 -1.64
C ALA A 148 4.31 -31.61 -1.31
N ALA A 149 5.56 -31.93 -0.96
CA ALA A 149 5.94 -33.29 -0.55
C ALA A 149 5.30 -33.67 0.80
N LEU A 150 5.26 -32.75 1.75
CA LEU A 150 4.58 -32.94 3.03
C LEU A 150 3.07 -33.11 2.85
N ASP A 151 2.44 -32.27 2.03
CA ASP A 151 1.01 -32.38 1.73
C ASP A 151 0.67 -33.75 1.13
N LEU A 152 1.45 -34.19 0.15
CA LEU A 152 1.29 -35.53 -0.44
C LEU A 152 1.52 -36.64 0.56
N ALA A 153 2.48 -36.51 1.47
CA ALA A 153 2.73 -37.49 2.52
C ALA A 153 1.52 -37.59 3.48
N VAL A 154 0.96 -36.46 3.87
CA VAL A 154 -0.23 -36.40 4.74
C VAL A 154 -1.46 -36.98 4.04
N GLU A 155 -1.68 -36.63 2.74
CA GLU A 155 -2.78 -37.17 1.94
C GLU A 155 -2.73 -38.71 1.79
N ASN A 156 -1.54 -39.26 1.69
CA ASN A 156 -1.34 -40.73 1.55
C ASN A 156 -1.20 -41.47 2.88
N ALA A 157 -1.11 -40.76 3.99
CA ALA A 157 -1.00 -41.37 5.32
C ALA A 157 -2.37 -41.82 5.83
N GLU A 158 -2.42 -42.97 6.46
CA GLU A 158 -3.60 -43.45 7.18
C GLU A 158 -3.50 -43.03 8.66
N ILE A 159 -4.21 -41.98 9.01
CA ILE A 159 -4.28 -41.50 10.40
C ILE A 159 -5.40 -42.26 11.10
N VAL A 160 -5.03 -43.24 11.89
CA VAL A 160 -5.98 -44.14 12.58
C VAL A 160 -6.79 -43.40 13.64
N GLU A 161 -6.16 -42.50 14.37
CA GLU A 161 -6.79 -41.67 15.40
C GLU A 161 -6.08 -40.32 15.50
N LEU A 162 -6.84 -39.23 15.57
CA LEU A 162 -6.34 -37.90 15.86
C LEU A 162 -6.91 -37.46 17.21
N PRO A 163 -6.14 -37.53 18.31
CA PRO A 163 -6.63 -37.13 19.62
C PRO A 163 -7.04 -35.68 19.66
N ALA A 164 -8.26 -35.42 20.11
CA ALA A 164 -8.78 -34.05 20.19
C ALA A 164 -7.90 -33.13 21.07
N GLU A 165 -7.30 -33.70 22.12
CA GLU A 165 -6.39 -32.98 23.03
C GLU A 165 -5.14 -32.44 22.30
N MET A 166 -4.60 -33.17 21.31
CA MET A 166 -3.45 -32.71 20.53
C MET A 166 -3.81 -31.54 19.62
N VAL A 167 -5.00 -31.56 19.03
CA VAL A 167 -5.50 -30.46 18.22
C VAL A 167 -5.74 -29.23 19.09
N GLU A 168 -6.34 -29.40 20.27
CA GLU A 168 -6.61 -28.33 21.22
C GLU A 168 -5.31 -27.69 21.73
N ASP A 169 -4.29 -28.47 22.04
CA ASP A 169 -2.96 -27.96 22.41
C ASP A 169 -2.33 -27.12 21.28
N GLU A 170 -2.50 -27.53 20.02
CA GLU A 170 -1.98 -26.79 18.86
C GLU A 170 -2.78 -25.50 18.64
N VAL A 171 -4.11 -25.50 18.82
CA VAL A 171 -4.94 -24.28 18.80
C VAL A 171 -4.45 -23.28 19.86
N HIS A 172 -4.27 -23.76 21.08
CA HIS A 172 -3.75 -22.92 22.17
C HIS A 172 -2.35 -22.36 21.85
N ARG A 173 -1.47 -23.16 21.25
CA ARG A 173 -0.14 -22.71 20.83
C ARG A 173 -0.22 -21.61 19.79
N ALA A 174 -1.01 -21.81 18.73
CA ALA A 174 -1.21 -20.83 17.66
C ALA A 174 -1.82 -19.53 18.17
N MET A 175 -2.84 -19.61 19.03
CA MET A 175 -3.44 -18.46 19.67
C MET A 175 -2.43 -17.68 20.55
N ASN A 176 -1.64 -18.38 21.35
CA ASN A 176 -0.64 -17.76 22.21
C ASN A 176 0.46 -17.07 21.38
N GLU A 177 0.89 -17.68 20.28
CA GLU A 177 1.85 -17.09 19.35
C GLU A 177 1.29 -15.84 18.70
N PHE A 178 0.05 -15.87 18.23
CA PHE A 178 -0.65 -14.72 17.66
C PHE A 178 -0.76 -13.58 18.68
N MET A 179 -1.22 -13.87 19.90
CA MET A 179 -1.33 -12.88 20.97
C MET A 179 0.04 -12.29 21.35
N GLY A 180 1.07 -13.14 21.41
CA GLY A 180 2.44 -12.71 21.69
C GLY A 180 3.01 -11.81 20.58
N ASN A 181 2.70 -12.10 19.32
CA ASN A 181 3.07 -11.24 18.18
C ASN A 181 2.41 -9.86 18.26
N MET A 182 1.11 -9.82 18.56
CA MET A 182 0.39 -8.56 18.76
C MET A 182 0.97 -7.73 19.90
N GLN A 183 1.25 -8.36 21.04
CA GLN A 183 1.85 -7.67 22.19
C GLN A 183 3.21 -7.05 21.87
N ARG A 184 4.04 -7.73 21.04
CA ARG A 184 5.32 -7.17 20.56
C ARG A 184 5.13 -5.93 19.67
N GLN A 185 3.98 -5.83 19.01
CA GLN A 185 3.58 -4.65 18.22
C GLN A 185 2.86 -3.57 19.04
N GLY A 186 2.73 -3.77 20.35
CA GLY A 186 2.08 -2.82 21.27
C GLY A 186 0.54 -2.91 21.30
N ILE A 187 -0.05 -3.96 20.70
CA ILE A 187 -1.49 -4.18 20.70
C ILE A 187 -1.82 -5.20 21.79
N SER A 188 -2.63 -4.79 22.78
CA SER A 188 -3.13 -5.76 23.76
C SER A 188 -4.26 -6.62 23.19
N PRO A 189 -4.45 -7.87 23.70
CA PRO A 189 -5.56 -8.72 23.30
C PRO A 189 -6.92 -8.04 23.44
N ASP A 190 -7.15 -7.33 24.54
CA ASP A 190 -8.40 -6.61 24.80
C ASP A 190 -8.66 -5.52 23.76
N MET A 191 -7.61 -4.78 23.36
CA MET A 191 -7.70 -3.76 22.32
C MET A 191 -8.02 -4.39 20.97
N TYR A 192 -7.39 -5.51 20.63
CA TYR A 192 -7.68 -6.26 19.40
C TYR A 192 -9.16 -6.68 19.32
N PHE A 193 -9.67 -7.32 20.37
CA PHE A 193 -11.06 -7.76 20.42
C PHE A 193 -12.07 -6.60 20.37
N GLN A 194 -11.73 -5.45 20.96
CA GLN A 194 -12.57 -4.25 20.89
C GLN A 194 -12.62 -3.65 19.47
N ILE A 195 -11.49 -3.61 18.77
CA ILE A 195 -11.40 -3.02 17.43
C ILE A 195 -12.03 -3.93 16.37
N THR A 196 -11.78 -5.24 16.46
CA THR A 196 -12.27 -6.21 15.46
C THR A 196 -13.67 -6.70 15.70
N GLY A 197 -14.17 -6.59 16.95
CA GLY A 197 -15.43 -7.21 17.36
C GLY A 197 -15.39 -8.73 17.44
N THR A 198 -14.20 -9.34 17.27
CA THR A 198 -13.98 -10.78 17.34
C THR A 198 -13.92 -11.22 18.82
N THR A 199 -14.38 -12.42 19.10
CA THR A 199 -14.25 -13.02 20.45
C THR A 199 -13.08 -14.01 20.50
N GLN A 200 -12.67 -14.39 21.70
CA GLN A 200 -11.69 -15.46 21.88
C GLN A 200 -12.18 -16.80 21.31
N GLU A 201 -13.49 -17.05 21.39
CA GLU A 201 -14.11 -18.26 20.81
C GLU A 201 -14.09 -18.23 19.27
N ASP A 202 -14.30 -17.08 18.66
CA ASP A 202 -14.20 -16.94 17.20
C ASP A 202 -12.76 -17.17 16.73
N LEU A 203 -11.79 -16.63 17.47
CA LEU A 203 -10.38 -16.83 17.19
C LEU A 203 -9.98 -18.31 17.34
N HIS A 204 -10.48 -18.98 18.37
CA HIS A 204 -10.28 -20.42 18.57
C HIS A 204 -10.78 -21.23 17.37
N LYS A 205 -12.03 -20.99 16.93
CA LYS A 205 -12.62 -21.65 15.76
C LYS A 205 -11.83 -21.39 14.46
N GLN A 206 -11.28 -20.19 14.34
CA GLN A 206 -10.47 -19.83 13.17
C GLN A 206 -9.19 -20.67 13.10
N TYR A 207 -8.55 -20.94 14.23
CA TYR A 207 -7.32 -21.74 14.30
C TYR A 207 -7.55 -23.24 14.33
N GLU A 208 -8.76 -23.72 14.59
CA GLU A 208 -9.07 -25.15 14.74
C GLU A 208 -8.72 -25.95 13.47
N ALA A 209 -9.12 -25.48 12.29
CA ALA A 209 -8.84 -26.15 11.03
C ALA A 209 -7.34 -26.18 10.69
N GLU A 210 -6.63 -25.10 10.98
CA GLU A 210 -5.18 -25.03 10.79
C GLU A 210 -4.44 -25.94 11.78
N ALA A 211 -4.85 -25.93 13.04
CA ALA A 211 -4.28 -26.77 14.08
C ALA A 211 -4.48 -28.27 13.78
N GLU A 212 -5.65 -28.65 13.28
CA GLU A 212 -5.90 -30.04 12.85
C GLU A 212 -4.94 -30.45 11.73
N SER A 213 -4.76 -29.59 10.71
CA SER A 213 -3.83 -29.83 9.60
C SER A 213 -2.39 -29.96 10.10
N ARG A 214 -1.93 -29.02 10.94
CA ARG A 214 -0.57 -29.03 11.51
C ARG A 214 -0.33 -30.26 12.38
N THR A 215 -1.31 -30.66 13.18
CA THR A 215 -1.20 -31.88 14.02
C THR A 215 -1.06 -33.14 13.17
N LYS A 216 -1.85 -33.26 12.07
CA LYS A 216 -1.71 -34.36 11.11
C LYS A 216 -0.32 -34.40 10.48
N THR A 217 0.17 -33.24 10.01
CA THR A 217 1.50 -33.11 9.42
C THR A 217 2.59 -33.53 10.40
N ASN A 218 2.54 -33.07 11.64
CA ASN A 218 3.51 -33.41 12.67
C ASN A 218 3.53 -34.92 12.95
N LEU A 219 2.36 -35.55 13.07
CA LEU A 219 2.26 -37.00 13.26
C LEU A 219 2.85 -37.81 12.10
N VAL A 220 2.68 -37.32 10.85
CA VAL A 220 3.25 -37.97 9.67
C VAL A 220 4.76 -37.80 9.60
N ILE A 221 5.29 -36.65 10.04
CA ILE A 221 6.75 -36.43 10.09
C ILE A 221 7.42 -37.26 11.17
N GLU A 222 6.74 -37.45 12.32
CA GLU A 222 7.29 -38.21 13.45
C GLU A 222 7.21 -39.75 13.27
N ALA A 223 6.39 -40.24 12.35
CA ALA A 223 6.17 -41.68 12.09
C ALA A 223 7.22 -42.26 11.13
#